data_ecc586ad1ab6337a156246a403253b13
#
_entry.id   ecc586ad1ab6337a156246a403253b13
#
_cell.length_a   1.000
_cell.length_b   1.000
_cell.length_c   1.000
_cell.angle_alpha   90.00
_cell.angle_beta   90.00
_cell.angle_gamma   90.00
#
_symmetry.space_group_name_H-M   'P 1'
#
loop_
_entity.id
_entity.type
_entity.pdbx_description
1 polymer ?
#
loop_
_entity_poly.entity_id
_entity_poly.type
_entity_poly.pdbx_seq_one_letter_code
_entity_poly.pdbx_strand_id
1 'polypeptide(L)'
;IGSTPLGQDLNTVVGGVKWSPKLTNYLSLILTGERRSLTDSLLSYVGLKDAYSGKTWGQVTKNGGTLQLSYDDGDAGFYVGGGGYSYLGQNVASNTSINANAGVYLRPYHDEYRQLQAGLSMSYMDYSKNLSYFTYGQGGYFSPQNYVSVSLPVSLTEKYDNWTMKLGGSVGYQSYSQDKSAY
;
A
#
# COMPACT_ATOMS: atom_id res chain seq x y z
N ILE A 1 13.25 -8.43 -8.41
CA ILE A 1 13.59 -9.45 -7.39
C ILE A 1 14.69 -8.88 -6.51
N GLY A 2 14.61 -9.09 -5.21
CA GLY A 2 15.59 -8.66 -4.22
C GLY A 2 15.54 -9.53 -2.97
N SER A 3 16.29 -9.15 -1.97
CA SER A 3 16.27 -9.78 -0.64
C SER A 3 16.13 -8.71 0.45
N THR A 4 15.71 -9.10 1.63
CA THR A 4 15.89 -8.29 2.84
C THR A 4 17.38 -8.10 3.11
N PRO A 5 17.79 -7.13 3.97
CA PRO A 5 19.19 -6.88 4.27
C PRO A 5 19.94 -8.14 4.67
N LEU A 6 21.07 -8.39 4.04
CA LEU A 6 21.96 -9.50 4.37
C LEU A 6 22.67 -9.22 5.71
N GLY A 7 23.01 -10.26 6.45
CA GLY A 7 23.71 -10.13 7.75
C GLY A 7 22.76 -10.01 8.95
N GLN A 8 21.46 -10.17 8.74
CA GLN A 8 20.47 -10.34 9.82
C GLN A 8 20.22 -11.82 10.07
N ASP A 9 19.73 -12.16 11.27
CA ASP A 9 19.37 -13.54 11.64
C ASP A 9 18.28 -14.12 10.73
N LEU A 10 17.39 -13.25 10.24
CA LEU A 10 16.34 -13.59 9.29
C LEU A 10 16.59 -12.85 7.98
N ASN A 11 16.45 -13.56 6.86
CA ASN A 11 16.41 -12.96 5.53
C ASN A 11 15.39 -13.67 4.65
N THR A 12 14.86 -12.99 3.66
CA THR A 12 13.88 -13.55 2.74
C THR A 12 13.99 -12.91 1.35
N VAL A 13 13.61 -13.68 0.35
CA VAL A 13 13.52 -13.20 -1.04
C VAL A 13 12.20 -12.46 -1.22
N VAL A 14 12.25 -11.32 -1.91
CA VAL A 14 11.12 -10.48 -2.27
C VAL A 14 11.10 -10.21 -3.77
N GLY A 15 9.94 -9.94 -4.30
CA GLY A 15 9.80 -9.64 -5.72
C GLY A 15 8.35 -9.35 -6.08
N GLY A 16 8.14 -8.91 -7.31
CA GLY A 16 6.79 -8.67 -7.81
C GLY A 16 6.78 -8.50 -9.31
N VAL A 17 5.60 -8.63 -9.87
CA VAL A 17 5.29 -8.41 -11.27
C VAL A 17 4.13 -7.44 -11.35
N LYS A 18 4.25 -6.46 -12.23
CA LYS A 18 3.18 -5.56 -12.60
C LYS A 18 2.95 -5.67 -14.10
N TRP A 19 1.70 -5.88 -14.47
CA TRP A 19 1.29 -5.90 -15.87
C TRP A 19 0.15 -4.91 -16.07
N SER A 20 0.29 -4.04 -17.08
CA SER A 20 -0.63 -2.92 -17.30
C SER A 20 -1.05 -2.84 -18.76
N PRO A 21 -1.89 -3.77 -19.25
CA PRO A 21 -2.40 -3.72 -20.61
C PRO A 21 -3.38 -2.55 -20.78
N LYS A 22 -3.27 -1.88 -21.92
CA LYS A 22 -4.30 -0.96 -22.40
C LYS A 22 -5.41 -1.77 -23.06
N LEU A 23 -6.63 -1.65 -22.57
CA LEU A 23 -7.82 -2.28 -23.14
C LEU A 23 -8.39 -1.44 -24.29
N THR A 24 -8.31 -0.13 -24.14
CA THR A 24 -8.64 0.88 -25.16
C THR A 24 -7.66 2.05 -25.07
N ASN A 25 -7.86 3.11 -25.85
CA ASN A 25 -7.05 4.32 -25.77
C ASN A 25 -7.17 5.02 -24.40
N TYR A 26 -8.28 4.83 -23.71
CA TYR A 26 -8.59 5.51 -22.44
C TYR A 26 -8.68 4.55 -21.25
N LEU A 27 -8.84 3.26 -21.50
CA LEU A 27 -9.06 2.26 -20.46
C LEU A 27 -7.86 1.33 -20.33
N SER A 28 -7.36 1.18 -19.12
CA SER A 28 -6.27 0.28 -18.79
C SER A 28 -6.61 -0.61 -17.60
N LEU A 29 -6.06 -1.82 -17.61
CA LEU A 29 -6.10 -2.75 -16.51
C LEU A 29 -4.71 -2.80 -15.88
N ILE A 30 -4.64 -2.78 -14.54
CA ILE A 30 -3.39 -2.91 -13.81
C ILE A 30 -3.49 -4.12 -12.91
N LEU A 31 -2.60 -5.06 -13.11
CA LEU A 31 -2.45 -6.28 -12.33
C LEU A 31 -1.11 -6.24 -11.61
N THR A 32 -1.12 -6.46 -10.31
CA THR A 32 0.10 -6.54 -9.52
C THR A 32 0.09 -7.82 -8.70
N GLY A 33 1.17 -8.59 -8.77
CA GLY A 33 1.43 -9.71 -7.87
C GLY A 33 2.76 -9.47 -7.18
N GLU A 34 2.81 -9.58 -5.86
CA GLU A 34 4.02 -9.25 -5.12
C GLU A 34 4.21 -10.06 -3.84
N ARG A 35 5.48 -10.25 -3.51
CA ARG A 35 5.99 -10.60 -2.18
C ARG A 35 6.90 -9.48 -1.72
N ARG A 36 6.54 -8.78 -0.65
CA ARG A 36 7.28 -7.64 -0.10
C ARG A 36 7.45 -7.79 1.40
N SER A 37 8.60 -7.38 1.92
CA SER A 37 8.76 -7.21 3.37
C SER A 37 7.98 -6.00 3.84
N LEU A 38 7.38 -6.12 5.02
CA LEU A 38 6.84 -4.97 5.73
C LEU A 38 7.97 -4.16 6.34
N THR A 39 7.83 -2.85 6.29
CA THR A 39 8.83 -1.88 6.78
C THR A 39 8.28 -0.95 7.86
N ASP A 40 7.14 -1.30 8.44
CA ASP A 40 6.45 -0.50 9.46
C ASP A 40 7.27 -0.36 10.73
N SER A 41 8.05 -1.39 11.06
CA SER A 41 8.92 -1.44 12.23
C SER A 41 10.16 -2.31 11.98
N LEU A 42 11.17 -2.22 12.86
CA LEU A 42 12.30 -3.15 12.84
C LEU A 42 11.85 -4.59 13.05
N LEU A 43 10.86 -4.81 13.92
CA LEU A 43 10.30 -6.14 14.15
C LEU A 43 9.71 -6.73 12.86
N SER A 44 8.87 -5.97 12.16
CA SER A 44 8.25 -6.44 10.92
C SER A 44 9.24 -6.59 9.77
N TYR A 45 10.34 -5.82 9.77
CA TYR A 45 11.29 -5.79 8.64
C TYR A 45 12.43 -6.82 8.78
N VAL A 46 13.14 -6.82 9.89
CA VAL A 46 14.33 -7.69 10.09
C VAL A 46 14.14 -8.72 11.20
N GLY A 47 13.11 -8.57 12.01
CA GLY A 47 12.86 -9.41 13.18
C GLY A 47 13.69 -8.99 14.41
N LEU A 48 13.33 -9.56 15.54
CA LEU A 48 14.01 -9.34 16.83
C LEU A 48 14.24 -10.69 17.52
N LYS A 49 15.20 -10.70 18.43
CA LYS A 49 15.45 -11.84 19.32
C LYS A 49 14.71 -11.62 20.64
N ASP A 50 13.87 -12.57 21.01
CA ASP A 50 13.15 -12.53 22.28
C ASP A 50 14.13 -12.75 23.45
N ALA A 51 14.13 -11.81 24.39
CA ALA A 51 15.07 -11.82 25.52
C ALA A 51 14.88 -13.02 26.49
N TYR A 52 13.65 -13.55 26.56
CA TYR A 52 13.31 -14.62 27.47
C TYR A 52 13.53 -16.00 26.85
N SER A 53 13.04 -16.23 25.65
CA SER A 53 13.14 -17.53 24.97
C SER A 53 14.39 -17.68 24.11
N GLY A 54 15.09 -16.59 23.79
CA GLY A 54 16.19 -16.54 22.85
C GLY A 54 15.84 -16.82 21.40
N LYS A 55 14.54 -16.96 21.08
CA LYS A 55 14.05 -17.23 19.72
C LYS A 55 13.96 -15.95 18.91
N THR A 56 14.34 -16.00 17.65
CA THR A 56 14.13 -14.90 16.69
C THR A 56 12.69 -14.94 16.18
N TRP A 57 12.06 -13.78 16.09
CA TRP A 57 10.69 -13.61 15.64
C TRP A 57 10.51 -12.31 14.85
N GLY A 58 9.45 -12.20 14.05
CA GLY A 58 9.21 -11.03 13.20
C GLY A 58 9.47 -11.30 11.72
N GLN A 59 10.06 -10.34 11.03
CA GLN A 59 10.32 -10.36 9.58
C GLN A 59 9.09 -10.80 8.77
N VAL A 60 8.11 -9.93 8.71
CA VAL A 60 6.83 -10.21 8.07
C VAL A 60 6.88 -9.85 6.59
N THR A 61 6.42 -10.76 5.76
CA THR A 61 6.22 -10.52 4.33
C THR A 61 4.75 -10.48 3.99
N LYS A 62 4.33 -9.52 3.17
CA LYS A 62 3.02 -9.53 2.51
C LYS A 62 3.14 -10.24 1.17
N ASN A 63 2.20 -11.12 0.87
CA ASN A 63 2.16 -11.94 -0.33
C ASN A 63 0.76 -11.86 -0.92
N GLY A 64 0.61 -11.43 -2.15
CA GLY A 64 -0.71 -11.27 -2.76
C GLY A 64 -0.67 -10.37 -3.96
N GLY A 65 -1.79 -9.74 -4.26
CA GLY A 65 -1.86 -8.88 -5.42
C GLY A 65 -3.11 -8.03 -5.48
N THR A 66 -3.12 -7.15 -6.46
CA THR A 66 -4.20 -6.21 -6.73
C THR A 66 -4.58 -6.21 -8.20
N LEU A 67 -5.83 -5.89 -8.45
CA LEU A 67 -6.40 -5.60 -9.75
C LEU A 67 -6.99 -4.20 -9.71
N GLN A 68 -6.71 -3.37 -10.71
CA GLN A 68 -7.27 -2.03 -10.83
C GLN A 68 -7.67 -1.77 -12.28
N LEU A 69 -8.88 -1.27 -12.48
CA LEU A 69 -9.34 -0.69 -13.72
C LEU A 69 -9.17 0.83 -13.65
N SER A 70 -8.62 1.43 -14.69
CA SER A 70 -8.36 2.87 -14.75
C SER A 70 -8.79 3.43 -16.10
N TYR A 71 -9.58 4.48 -16.08
CA TYR A 71 -9.99 5.27 -17.23
C TYR A 71 -9.39 6.66 -17.15
N ASP A 72 -8.90 7.20 -18.26
CA ASP A 72 -8.35 8.55 -18.38
C ASP A 72 -8.49 9.02 -19.82
N ASP A 73 -9.26 10.09 -20.05
CA ASP A 73 -9.46 10.68 -21.37
C ASP A 73 -8.63 11.97 -21.59
N GLY A 74 -7.82 12.35 -20.62
CA GLY A 74 -7.01 13.55 -20.62
C GLY A 74 -7.58 14.66 -19.74
N ASP A 75 -8.89 14.88 -19.76
CA ASP A 75 -9.61 15.90 -18.98
C ASP A 75 -10.09 15.36 -17.63
N ALA A 76 -10.49 14.10 -17.60
CA ALA A 76 -11.04 13.41 -16.45
C ALA A 76 -10.58 11.96 -16.40
N GLY A 77 -10.67 11.39 -15.22
CA GLY A 77 -10.42 9.97 -15.07
C GLY A 77 -11.03 9.41 -13.79
N PHE A 78 -11.12 8.09 -13.76
CA PHE A 78 -11.47 7.35 -12.57
C PHE A 78 -10.65 6.07 -12.47
N TYR A 79 -10.55 5.54 -11.28
CA TYR A 79 -10.02 4.21 -11.06
C TYR A 79 -10.84 3.48 -9.99
N VAL A 80 -10.89 2.19 -10.11
CA VAL A 80 -11.45 1.28 -9.11
C VAL A 80 -10.60 0.04 -9.06
N GLY A 81 -10.29 -0.42 -7.88
CA GLY A 81 -9.44 -1.59 -7.70
C GLY A 81 -9.61 -2.25 -6.35
N GLY A 82 -8.99 -3.39 -6.21
CA GLY A 82 -8.97 -4.13 -4.96
C GLY A 82 -8.00 -5.28 -5.04
N GLY A 83 -7.81 -5.93 -3.91
CA GLY A 83 -6.92 -7.07 -3.82
C GLY A 83 -6.89 -7.69 -2.44
N GLY A 84 -5.99 -8.62 -2.28
CA GLY A 84 -5.82 -9.31 -1.01
C GLY A 84 -4.38 -9.75 -0.80
N TYR A 85 -4.02 -9.84 0.48
CA TYR A 85 -2.69 -10.24 0.90
C TYR A 85 -2.74 -11.23 2.06
N SER A 86 -1.79 -12.13 2.09
CA SER A 86 -1.43 -12.92 3.26
C SER A 86 -0.11 -12.43 3.86
N TYR A 87 -0.04 -12.40 5.17
CA TYR A 87 1.09 -11.91 5.95
C TYR A 87 1.71 -13.08 6.70
N LEU A 88 2.98 -13.33 6.43
CA LEU A 88 3.73 -14.45 6.97
C LEU A 88 5.04 -13.94 7.58
N GLY A 89 5.32 -14.31 8.80
CA GLY A 89 6.56 -13.98 9.50
C GLY A 89 7.09 -15.15 10.33
N GLN A 90 8.34 -15.05 10.76
CA GLN A 90 8.97 -16.06 11.62
C GLN A 90 8.40 -15.96 13.04
N ASN A 91 7.81 -17.04 13.55
CA ASN A 91 7.18 -17.07 14.88
C ASN A 91 6.17 -15.91 15.11
N VAL A 92 5.47 -15.50 14.05
CA VAL A 92 4.41 -14.49 14.04
C VAL A 92 3.12 -15.17 13.60
N ALA A 93 2.01 -14.80 14.20
CA ALA A 93 0.70 -15.28 13.75
C ALA A 93 0.45 -14.89 12.29
N SER A 94 -0.06 -15.81 11.49
CA SER A 94 -0.47 -15.50 10.12
C SER A 94 -1.67 -14.56 10.12
N ASN A 95 -1.70 -13.65 9.14
CA ASN A 95 -2.77 -12.69 8.96
C ASN A 95 -3.17 -12.60 7.50
N THR A 96 -4.34 -12.07 7.22
CA THR A 96 -4.79 -11.75 5.86
C THR A 96 -5.40 -10.37 5.83
N SER A 97 -5.35 -9.71 4.69
CA SER A 97 -6.11 -8.48 4.45
C SER A 97 -6.80 -8.49 3.10
N ILE A 98 -7.88 -7.75 3.04
CA ILE A 98 -8.50 -7.29 1.80
C ILE A 98 -8.34 -5.79 1.72
N ASN A 99 -8.24 -5.27 0.50
CA ASN A 99 -8.22 -3.84 0.24
C ASN A 99 -9.06 -3.51 -0.99
N ALA A 100 -9.62 -2.32 -1.01
CA ALA A 100 -10.31 -1.74 -2.15
C ALA A 100 -9.96 -0.25 -2.23
N ASN A 101 -9.90 0.27 -3.43
CA ASN A 101 -9.68 1.68 -3.68
C ASN A 101 -10.48 2.16 -4.88
N ALA A 102 -10.95 3.38 -4.82
CA ALA A 102 -11.62 4.04 -5.91
C ALA A 102 -11.29 5.53 -5.90
N GLY A 103 -11.33 6.15 -7.04
CA GLY A 103 -11.17 7.59 -7.12
C GLY A 103 -11.62 8.13 -8.46
N VAL A 104 -11.93 9.41 -8.44
CA VAL A 104 -12.26 10.21 -9.62
C VAL A 104 -11.43 11.48 -9.58
N TYR A 105 -11.06 11.99 -10.73
CA TYR A 105 -10.34 13.25 -10.83
C TYR A 105 -10.70 13.99 -12.11
N LEU A 106 -10.55 15.29 -12.04
CA LEU A 106 -10.74 16.23 -13.14
C LEU A 106 -9.46 17.03 -13.32
N ARG A 107 -9.18 17.40 -14.56
CA ARG A 107 -8.13 18.35 -14.93
C ARG A 107 -8.77 19.60 -15.52
N PRO A 108 -9.33 20.49 -14.68
CA PRO A 108 -10.06 21.68 -15.15
C PRO A 108 -9.17 22.64 -15.94
N TYR A 109 -7.88 22.48 -15.81
CA TYR A 109 -6.89 23.22 -16.57
C TYR A 109 -5.72 22.30 -16.91
N HIS A 110 -5.49 22.08 -18.20
CA HIS A 110 -4.27 21.42 -18.67
C HIS A 110 -3.90 21.94 -20.08
N ASP A 111 -2.66 22.28 -20.23
CA ASP A 111 -2.02 22.62 -21.49
C ASP A 111 -0.60 21.99 -21.53
N GLU A 112 0.21 22.39 -22.51
CA GLU A 112 1.57 21.88 -22.67
C GLU A 112 2.47 22.19 -21.45
N TYR A 113 2.22 23.32 -20.77
CA TYR A 113 3.08 23.84 -19.70
C TYR A 113 2.49 23.66 -18.32
N ARG A 114 1.17 23.58 -18.18
CA ARG A 114 0.51 23.60 -16.90
C ARG A 114 -0.63 22.57 -16.81
N GLN A 115 -0.73 21.89 -15.69
CA GLN A 115 -1.81 20.97 -15.39
C GLN A 115 -2.26 21.16 -13.94
N LEU A 116 -3.54 21.45 -13.74
CA LEU A 116 -4.20 21.42 -12.45
C LEU A 116 -5.09 20.17 -12.41
N GLN A 117 -4.93 19.35 -11.39
CA GLN A 117 -5.78 18.18 -11.15
C GLN A 117 -6.37 18.24 -9.75
N ALA A 118 -7.65 17.98 -9.64
CA ALA A 118 -8.36 17.83 -8.38
C ALA A 118 -9.21 16.56 -8.42
N GLY A 119 -9.38 15.90 -7.28
CA GLY A 119 -10.09 14.62 -7.26
C GLY A 119 -10.68 14.27 -5.91
N LEU A 120 -11.32 13.11 -5.89
CA LEU A 120 -11.79 12.41 -4.70
C LEU A 120 -11.20 11.01 -4.73
N SER A 121 -10.60 10.60 -3.63
CA SER A 121 -10.05 9.25 -3.45
C SER A 121 -10.67 8.59 -2.22
N MET A 122 -10.98 7.31 -2.35
CA MET A 122 -11.49 6.47 -1.28
C MET A 122 -10.65 5.21 -1.17
N SER A 123 -10.38 4.76 0.06
CA SER A 123 -9.70 3.50 0.32
C SER A 123 -10.37 2.75 1.45
N TYR A 124 -10.44 1.45 1.30
CA TYR A 124 -10.88 0.50 2.31
C TYR A 124 -9.79 -0.54 2.54
N MET A 125 -9.59 -0.93 3.79
CA MET A 125 -8.68 -2.00 4.15
C MET A 125 -9.17 -2.68 5.43
N ASP A 126 -9.10 -4.01 5.44
CA ASP A 126 -9.52 -4.80 6.58
C ASP A 126 -8.56 -5.98 6.79
N TYR A 127 -8.02 -6.08 8.00
CA TYR A 127 -7.19 -7.21 8.41
C TYR A 127 -7.98 -8.16 9.29
N SER A 128 -7.75 -9.45 9.12
CA SER A 128 -8.43 -10.46 9.93
C SER A 128 -7.98 -10.49 11.39
N LYS A 129 -6.80 -9.92 11.71
CA LYS A 129 -6.26 -9.82 13.09
C LYS A 129 -5.50 -8.52 13.28
N ASN A 130 -5.59 -7.96 14.49
CA ASN A 130 -4.70 -6.89 14.93
C ASN A 130 -3.37 -7.51 15.43
N LEU A 131 -2.28 -7.30 14.70
CA LEU A 131 -0.92 -7.75 15.03
C LEU A 131 0.06 -6.59 15.21
N SER A 132 -0.43 -5.43 15.65
CA SER A 132 0.35 -4.20 15.77
C SER A 132 1.28 -4.13 17.00
N TYR A 133 1.16 -5.05 17.93
CA TYR A 133 1.93 -5.04 19.16
C TYR A 133 3.36 -5.61 18.99
N PHE A 134 4.24 -5.28 19.95
CA PHE A 134 5.65 -5.71 20.00
C PHE A 134 5.87 -6.82 21.05
N THR A 135 4.91 -7.73 21.15
CA THR A 135 5.00 -8.92 21.99
C THR A 135 5.22 -10.17 21.14
N TYR A 136 5.86 -11.19 21.70
CA TYR A 136 6.15 -12.43 20.97
C TYR A 136 4.89 -13.03 20.32
N GLY A 137 5.01 -13.40 19.05
CA GLY A 137 3.86 -13.86 18.24
C GLY A 137 3.15 -12.76 17.45
N GLN A 138 3.38 -11.48 17.77
CA GLN A 138 2.86 -10.31 17.05
C GLN A 138 3.84 -9.85 15.97
N GLY A 139 3.35 -9.08 14.99
CA GLY A 139 4.16 -8.66 13.85
C GLY A 139 4.71 -7.24 13.94
N GLY A 140 4.20 -6.40 14.84
CA GLY A 140 4.60 -5.00 15.00
C GLY A 140 4.33 -4.14 13.77
N TYR A 141 3.24 -4.41 13.03
CA TYR A 141 2.83 -3.65 11.86
C TYR A 141 1.38 -3.18 11.97
N PHE A 142 1.07 -2.08 11.30
CA PHE A 142 -0.28 -1.52 11.30
C PHE A 142 -1.26 -2.50 10.60
N SER A 143 -2.20 -3.02 11.34
CA SER A 143 -3.17 -4.03 10.89
C SER A 143 -4.58 -3.73 11.43
N PRO A 144 -5.18 -2.63 10.97
CA PRO A 144 -6.50 -2.20 11.43
C PRO A 144 -7.61 -3.05 10.87
N GLN A 145 -8.75 -3.03 11.55
CA GLN A 145 -10.03 -3.55 11.10
C GLN A 145 -10.90 -2.39 10.62
N ASN A 146 -11.66 -2.63 9.53
CA ASN A 146 -12.60 -1.66 8.96
C ASN A 146 -11.99 -0.26 8.70
N TYR A 147 -10.75 -0.21 8.20
CA TYR A 147 -10.15 1.06 7.82
C TYR A 147 -10.84 1.65 6.60
N VAL A 148 -11.31 2.87 6.72
CA VAL A 148 -11.87 3.66 5.64
C VAL A 148 -11.16 5.00 5.59
N SER A 149 -10.76 5.45 4.42
CA SER A 149 -10.29 6.83 4.22
C SER A 149 -10.94 7.46 2.99
N VAL A 150 -11.20 8.75 3.09
CA VAL A 150 -11.69 9.60 2.00
C VAL A 150 -10.82 10.84 1.96
N SER A 151 -10.34 11.22 0.79
CA SER A 151 -9.47 12.39 0.64
C SER A 151 -9.75 13.16 -0.65
N LEU A 152 -9.43 14.44 -0.62
CA LEU A 152 -9.52 15.39 -1.73
C LEU A 152 -8.10 15.82 -2.14
N PRO A 153 -7.44 15.08 -3.02
CA PRO A 153 -6.13 15.46 -3.55
C PRO A 153 -6.26 16.59 -4.57
N VAL A 154 -5.32 17.54 -4.50
CA VAL A 154 -5.14 18.59 -5.50
C VAL A 154 -3.66 18.64 -5.87
N SER A 155 -3.35 18.73 -7.15
CA SER A 155 -1.97 18.85 -7.63
C SER A 155 -1.89 19.85 -8.79
N LEU A 156 -0.81 20.64 -8.77
CA LEU A 156 -0.42 21.54 -9.83
C LEU A 156 0.94 21.09 -10.37
N THR A 157 1.02 20.92 -11.68
CA THR A 157 2.28 20.67 -12.38
C THR A 157 2.52 21.84 -13.34
N GLU A 158 3.68 22.46 -13.27
CA GLU A 158 4.14 23.48 -14.22
C GLU A 158 5.46 23.03 -14.84
N LYS A 159 5.53 23.10 -16.16
CA LYS A 159 6.71 22.76 -16.96
C LYS A 159 7.36 24.02 -17.51
N TYR A 160 8.63 24.12 -17.38
CA TYR A 160 9.49 25.15 -17.95
C TYR A 160 10.54 24.48 -18.84
N ASP A 161 11.22 25.22 -19.67
CA ASP A 161 12.16 24.66 -20.65
C ASP A 161 13.14 23.63 -20.04
N ASN A 162 13.67 23.93 -18.86
CA ASN A 162 14.71 23.11 -18.24
C ASN A 162 14.29 22.44 -16.92
N TRP A 163 13.09 22.68 -16.41
CA TRP A 163 12.65 22.12 -15.14
C TRP A 163 11.13 21.99 -15.05
N THR A 164 10.69 21.13 -14.17
CA THR A 164 9.28 20.91 -13.88
C THR A 164 9.03 21.08 -12.39
N MET A 165 8.09 21.95 -12.03
CA MET A 165 7.60 22.10 -10.67
C MET A 165 6.35 21.26 -10.47
N LYS A 166 6.27 20.54 -9.36
CA LYS A 166 5.06 19.84 -8.92
C LYS A 166 4.75 20.24 -7.49
N LEU A 167 3.55 20.77 -7.29
CA LEU A 167 2.98 21.06 -5.98
C LEU A 167 1.75 20.18 -5.78
N GLY A 168 1.58 19.64 -4.58
CA GLY A 168 0.42 18.83 -4.27
C GLY A 168 0.08 18.88 -2.80
N GLY A 169 -1.19 18.70 -2.53
CA GLY A 169 -1.73 18.62 -1.18
C GLY A 169 -3.00 17.79 -1.17
N SER A 170 -3.37 17.33 0.00
CA SER A 170 -4.60 16.57 0.20
C SER A 170 -5.16 16.87 1.59
N VAL A 171 -6.47 16.98 1.67
CA VAL A 171 -7.21 16.96 2.92
C VAL A 171 -8.10 15.73 2.93
N GLY A 172 -8.21 15.06 4.07
CA GLY A 172 -8.99 13.85 4.15
C GLY A 172 -9.41 13.50 5.56
N TYR A 173 -10.28 12.51 5.62
CA TYR A 173 -10.76 11.90 6.85
C TYR A 173 -10.48 10.40 6.80
N GLN A 174 -10.11 9.82 7.93
CA GLN A 174 -9.96 8.38 8.07
C GLN A 174 -10.59 7.90 9.37
N SER A 175 -11.10 6.68 9.34
CA SER A 175 -11.64 5.98 10.49
C SER A 175 -11.25 4.51 10.43
N TYR A 176 -10.94 3.92 11.57
CA TYR A 176 -10.65 2.50 11.68
C TYR A 176 -10.92 2.00 13.10
N SER A 177 -11.01 0.70 13.25
CA SER A 177 -10.99 0.02 14.53
C SER A 177 -9.73 -0.83 14.68
N GLN A 178 -9.37 -1.12 15.91
CA GLN A 178 -8.34 -2.11 16.23
C GLN A 178 -8.90 -3.07 17.27
N ASP A 179 -9.07 -4.31 16.90
CA ASP A 179 -9.48 -5.35 17.82
C ASP A 179 -8.44 -5.53 18.92
N LYS A 180 -8.86 -6.08 20.06
CA LYS A 180 -7.92 -6.49 21.10
C LYS A 180 -6.91 -7.46 20.51
N SER A 181 -5.70 -7.45 21.07
CA SER A 181 -4.68 -8.42 20.70
C SER A 181 -5.24 -9.84 20.73
N ALA A 182 -4.91 -10.63 19.70
CA ALA A 182 -5.31 -12.03 19.63
C ALA A 182 -4.51 -12.93 20.59
N TYR A 183 -3.53 -12.35 21.31
CA TYR A 183 -2.61 -13.05 22.24
C TYR A 183 -2.33 -12.18 23.47
#